data_8a02ed5c8088e81e1546bf8bdd4f182a
#
_entry.id   8a02ed5c8088e81e1546bf8bdd4f182a
#
_cell.length_a   1.000
_cell.length_b   1.000
_cell.length_c   1.000
_cell.angle_alpha   90.00
_cell.angle_beta   90.00
_cell.angle_gamma   90.00
#
_symmetry.space_group_name_H-M   'P 1'
#
loop_
_entity.id
_entity.type
_entity.pdbx_description
1 polymer ?
#
loop_
_entity_poly.entity_id
_entity_poly.type
_entity_poly.pdbx_seq_one_letter_code
_entity_poly.pdbx_strand_id
1 'polypeptide(L)'
;MSLIPFPESMSLPVPAGGSAHVRAEDVAVTRGSRRVLRGVSVTVSARSRIAVVGENGRGKTTLLHVLAGLIPPDEGTVHRAGTIGLARQELAARDGETVGTLTSAALAAPLGALAALDDATAGVTAGDPAAGDRYAAALEAATRLDAWDAERRLDVALDALGACTDRDRPLATLSVGQRYRVRLACLLAARHDVLLLDEPTNHLDAGGLDFLTRRLREHDGGFAVVSHDRALLRDVADRFLDLDPSRDGRPRLYAGGYDAWQDARRAERERWEQEYEEQQAEQRRLRDAVSKARDRLSTGWRPDKGTGKHQRQSRAPGVVQALNRRQEELQAHRVDVPEPPPVLRWPDPGTRARAPQLRADGVTVEGRLAGPVDLALDGGDRLLVTGPNGAGKSSLLAVLAGDLQPTHGRVWRGNGTRVALIAQETTEHEPGLTAREVYARHVGRLVARAELREADAVPLGAFGLLDSAAMRTPTARMSQGQRRRLDLALALAGRPGLILLDEPTNHLSSALVDELTGAIRATSATVVVATHDRQLLRDLTGWPRLDIRRPQG
;
A
#
# COMPACT_ATOMS: atom_id res chain seq x y z
N MET A 1 13.80 9.19 -21.15
CA MET A 1 13.85 10.59 -20.65
C MET A 1 15.07 10.72 -19.75
N SER A 2 15.99 11.59 -20.16
CA SER A 2 17.36 11.72 -19.70
C SER A 2 17.50 11.95 -18.19
N LEU A 3 18.55 11.34 -17.60
CA LEU A 3 19.24 11.97 -16.48
C LEU A 3 19.70 13.34 -17.00
N ILE A 4 19.44 14.40 -16.25
CA ILE A 4 20.01 15.71 -16.55
C ILE A 4 21.52 15.49 -16.55
N PRO A 5 22.24 15.80 -17.66
CA PRO A 5 23.69 15.79 -17.59
C PRO A 5 24.08 16.81 -16.54
N PHE A 6 24.93 16.42 -15.59
CA PHE A 6 25.58 17.36 -14.71
C PHE A 6 26.37 18.34 -15.64
N PRO A 7 26.18 19.65 -15.48
CA PRO A 7 27.02 20.59 -16.19
C PRO A 7 28.49 20.38 -15.77
N GLU A 8 29.38 20.29 -16.71
CA GLU A 8 30.81 19.95 -16.57
C GLU A 8 31.63 20.92 -15.66
N SER A 9 31.01 21.82 -14.94
CA SER A 9 31.68 22.84 -14.13
C SER A 9 31.13 23.01 -12.68
N MET A 10 30.33 22.08 -12.16
CA MET A 10 29.91 22.13 -10.75
C MET A 10 30.78 21.19 -9.92
N SER A 11 31.45 21.75 -8.88
CA SER A 11 32.04 20.97 -7.78
C SER A 11 31.07 19.91 -7.31
N LEU A 12 31.56 18.66 -7.11
CA LEU A 12 30.73 17.54 -6.60
C LEU A 12 29.98 18.00 -5.35
N PRO A 13 28.67 17.78 -5.27
CA PRO A 13 27.89 18.26 -4.14
C PRO A 13 28.34 17.56 -2.85
N VAL A 14 28.81 18.36 -1.89
CA VAL A 14 29.14 17.90 -0.56
C VAL A 14 27.87 17.95 0.33
N PRO A 15 27.63 16.93 1.18
CA PRO A 15 26.48 16.93 2.07
C PRO A 15 26.39 18.22 2.92
N ALA A 16 25.21 18.81 3.00
CA ALA A 16 24.97 20.06 3.75
C ALA A 16 24.77 19.83 5.27
N GLY A 17 24.73 18.56 5.69
CA GLY A 17 24.59 18.18 7.11
C GLY A 17 23.25 18.63 7.71
N GLY A 18 23.30 19.22 8.90
CA GLY A 18 22.10 19.60 9.66
C GLY A 18 21.19 20.65 8.99
N SER A 19 21.69 21.40 7.98
CA SER A 19 20.89 22.37 7.21
C SER A 19 20.20 21.76 5.99
N ALA A 20 20.52 20.52 5.65
CA ALA A 20 19.94 19.83 4.49
C ALA A 20 18.44 19.59 4.66
N HIS A 21 17.68 19.89 3.61
CA HIS A 21 16.25 19.66 3.60
C HIS A 21 15.66 19.63 2.18
N VAL A 22 14.54 18.95 2.05
CA VAL A 22 13.62 19.06 0.91
C VAL A 22 12.27 19.49 1.46
N ARG A 23 11.79 20.66 1.08
CA ARG A 23 10.52 21.23 1.54
C ARG A 23 9.59 21.45 0.37
N ALA A 24 8.47 20.78 0.38
CA ALA A 24 7.35 20.97 -0.53
C ALA A 24 6.24 21.74 0.20
N GLU A 25 5.69 22.77 -0.47
CA GLU A 25 4.62 23.61 0.04
C GLU A 25 3.48 23.66 -0.98
N ASP A 26 2.31 23.21 -0.55
CA ASP A 26 1.03 23.22 -1.27
C ASP A 26 1.14 22.63 -2.70
N VAL A 27 1.93 21.57 -2.85
CA VAL A 27 2.25 20.97 -4.13
C VAL A 27 1.06 20.25 -4.72
N ALA A 28 0.73 20.57 -6.00
CA ALA A 28 -0.24 19.85 -6.79
C ALA A 28 0.38 19.36 -8.11
N VAL A 29 -0.07 18.18 -8.56
CA VAL A 29 0.36 17.58 -9.84
C VAL A 29 -0.80 16.91 -10.53
N THR A 30 -0.95 17.19 -11.83
CA THR A 30 -1.93 16.58 -12.73
C THR A 30 -1.23 15.69 -13.75
N ARG A 31 -1.78 14.52 -14.01
CA ARG A 31 -1.30 13.59 -15.03
C ARG A 31 -2.45 13.26 -16.00
N GLY A 32 -2.33 13.74 -17.23
CA GLY A 32 -3.44 13.70 -18.18
C GLY A 32 -4.62 14.54 -17.66
N SER A 33 -5.79 13.93 -17.50
CA SER A 33 -6.98 14.59 -16.94
C SER A 33 -7.15 14.40 -15.43
N ARG A 34 -6.23 13.67 -14.76
CA ARG A 34 -6.37 13.31 -13.34
C ARG A 34 -5.41 14.11 -12.46
N ARG A 35 -5.93 14.83 -11.49
CA ARG A 35 -5.14 15.46 -10.43
C ARG A 35 -4.68 14.37 -9.45
N VAL A 36 -3.36 14.11 -9.45
CA VAL A 36 -2.72 13.01 -8.70
C VAL A 36 -2.30 13.46 -7.31
N LEU A 37 -1.74 14.68 -7.20
CA LEU A 37 -1.39 15.32 -5.92
C LEU A 37 -2.23 16.57 -5.73
N ARG A 38 -2.66 16.85 -4.49
CA ARG A 38 -3.52 17.98 -4.14
C ARG A 38 -3.03 18.64 -2.86
N GLY A 39 -2.31 19.76 -2.98
CA GLY A 39 -1.94 20.57 -1.81
C GLY A 39 -1.06 19.83 -0.82
N VAL A 40 -0.05 19.10 -1.30
CA VAL A 40 0.88 18.35 -0.45
C VAL A 40 1.90 19.29 0.15
N SER A 41 1.97 19.35 1.48
CA SER A 41 3.01 20.08 2.21
C SER A 41 3.79 19.12 3.10
N VAL A 42 5.09 18.98 2.87
CA VAL A 42 5.97 18.09 3.63
C VAL A 42 7.40 18.61 3.64
N THR A 43 8.08 18.44 4.76
CA THR A 43 9.52 18.75 4.88
C THR A 43 10.27 17.50 5.31
N VAL A 44 11.27 17.10 4.52
CA VAL A 44 12.23 16.06 4.85
C VAL A 44 13.55 16.76 5.17
N SER A 45 13.93 16.82 6.42
CA SER A 45 15.16 17.42 6.92
C SER A 45 16.03 16.37 7.61
N ALA A 46 17.22 16.76 8.06
CA ALA A 46 18.07 15.88 8.85
C ALA A 46 17.26 15.23 9.99
N ARG A 47 17.41 13.91 10.16
CA ARG A 47 16.65 13.08 11.12
C ARG A 47 15.15 12.92 10.85
N SER A 48 14.58 13.45 9.78
CA SER A 48 13.21 13.12 9.39
C SER A 48 13.11 11.65 8.98
N ARG A 49 12.09 10.95 9.49
CA ARG A 49 11.82 9.53 9.25
C ARG A 49 10.38 9.39 8.74
N ILE A 50 10.17 9.70 7.45
CA ILE A 50 8.82 9.83 6.90
C ILE A 50 8.48 8.61 6.05
N ALA A 51 7.38 7.93 6.39
CA ALA A 51 6.71 7.00 5.49
C ALA A 51 5.67 7.74 4.65
N VAL A 52 5.68 7.54 3.33
CA VAL A 52 4.61 8.01 2.44
C VAL A 52 3.71 6.83 2.12
N VAL A 53 2.48 6.91 2.62
CA VAL A 53 1.50 5.82 2.54
C VAL A 53 0.28 6.22 1.71
N GLY A 54 -0.52 5.25 1.32
CA GLY A 54 -1.73 5.41 0.52
C GLY A 54 -1.89 4.32 -0.51
N GLU A 55 -3.09 4.20 -1.08
CA GLU A 55 -3.40 3.22 -2.12
C GLU A 55 -2.56 3.42 -3.40
N ASN A 56 -2.52 2.36 -4.22
CA ASN A 56 -1.85 2.45 -5.53
C ASN A 56 -2.54 3.49 -6.41
N GLY A 57 -1.72 4.32 -7.08
CA GLY A 57 -2.22 5.43 -7.92
C GLY A 57 -2.58 6.71 -7.16
N ARG A 58 -2.28 6.82 -5.85
CA ARG A 58 -2.46 8.04 -5.05
C ARG A 58 -1.32 9.06 -5.22
N GLY A 59 -0.30 8.73 -6.02
CA GLY A 59 0.78 9.68 -6.32
C GLY A 59 2.02 9.56 -5.45
N LYS A 60 2.21 8.47 -4.71
CA LYS A 60 3.40 8.23 -3.88
C LYS A 60 4.71 8.43 -4.67
N THR A 61 4.88 7.66 -5.75
CA THR A 61 6.04 7.78 -6.67
C THR A 61 6.14 9.18 -7.28
N THR A 62 5.00 9.78 -7.67
CA THR A 62 4.97 11.14 -8.23
C THR A 62 5.49 12.16 -7.21
N LEU A 63 5.09 12.04 -5.95
CA LEU A 63 5.59 12.90 -4.88
C LEU A 63 7.11 12.77 -4.71
N LEU A 64 7.64 11.54 -4.63
CA LEU A 64 9.10 11.35 -4.54
C LEU A 64 9.83 11.96 -5.75
N HIS A 65 9.28 11.84 -6.95
CA HIS A 65 9.86 12.45 -8.15
C HIS A 65 9.81 13.99 -8.12
N VAL A 66 8.75 14.57 -7.57
CA VAL A 66 8.65 16.02 -7.36
C VAL A 66 9.67 16.49 -6.32
N LEU A 67 9.78 15.78 -5.19
CA LEU A 67 10.76 16.08 -4.14
C LEU A 67 12.20 15.98 -4.69
N ALA A 68 12.48 14.99 -5.53
CA ALA A 68 13.78 14.82 -6.20
C ALA A 68 14.06 15.83 -7.33
N GLY A 69 13.08 16.63 -7.76
CA GLY A 69 13.24 17.60 -8.86
C GLY A 69 13.12 17.02 -10.27
N LEU A 70 12.65 15.78 -10.40
CA LEU A 70 12.46 15.12 -11.70
C LEU A 70 11.18 15.55 -12.41
N ILE A 71 10.21 16.02 -11.64
CA ILE A 71 8.91 16.50 -12.11
C ILE A 71 8.68 17.87 -11.47
N PRO A 72 8.45 18.91 -12.25
CA PRO A 72 8.00 20.19 -11.70
C PRO A 72 6.54 20.03 -11.18
N PRO A 73 6.18 20.68 -10.07
CA PRO A 73 4.79 20.77 -9.66
C PRO A 73 4.00 21.72 -10.57
N ASP A 74 2.70 21.47 -10.73
CA ASP A 74 1.80 22.40 -11.45
C ASP A 74 1.44 23.60 -10.57
N GLU A 75 1.31 23.38 -9.24
CA GLU A 75 1.05 24.41 -8.23
C GLU A 75 1.95 24.14 -7.01
N GLY A 76 2.26 25.19 -6.25
CA GLY A 76 3.12 25.11 -5.07
C GLY A 76 4.60 25.22 -5.40
N THR A 77 5.44 25.03 -4.39
CA THR A 77 6.90 25.17 -4.51
C THR A 77 7.65 24.02 -3.87
N VAL A 78 8.88 23.76 -4.35
CA VAL A 78 9.79 22.78 -3.73
C VAL A 78 11.17 23.38 -3.59
N HIS A 79 11.64 23.51 -2.36
CA HIS A 79 12.96 23.97 -2.00
C HIS A 79 13.86 22.79 -1.64
N ARG A 80 15.11 22.81 -2.09
CA ARG A 80 16.09 21.74 -1.88
C ARG A 80 17.39 22.33 -1.43
N ALA A 81 17.96 21.77 -0.35
CA ALA A 81 19.29 22.09 0.14
C ALA A 81 19.99 20.78 0.52
N GLY A 82 21.22 20.59 0.08
CA GLY A 82 21.99 19.37 0.29
C GLY A 82 21.86 18.34 -0.80
N THR A 83 22.41 17.16 -0.56
CA THR A 83 22.46 16.03 -1.50
C THR A 83 21.24 15.15 -1.37
N ILE A 84 20.62 14.77 -2.50
CA ILE A 84 19.42 13.95 -2.53
C ILE A 84 19.72 12.67 -3.29
N GLY A 85 19.51 11.52 -2.62
CA GLY A 85 19.56 10.21 -3.24
C GLY A 85 18.16 9.68 -3.51
N LEU A 86 17.90 9.16 -4.71
CA LEU A 86 16.61 8.60 -5.10
C LEU A 86 16.74 7.15 -5.56
N ALA A 87 16.11 6.22 -4.83
CA ALA A 87 15.87 4.86 -5.31
C ALA A 87 14.56 4.81 -6.10
N ARG A 88 14.65 4.49 -7.40
CA ARG A 88 13.49 4.33 -8.30
C ARG A 88 13.15 2.87 -8.47
N GLN A 89 11.87 2.57 -8.55
CA GLN A 89 11.37 1.20 -8.72
C GLN A 89 11.88 0.54 -10.01
N GLU A 90 11.91 1.26 -11.13
CA GLU A 90 12.39 0.76 -12.41
C GLU A 90 13.33 1.75 -13.09
N LEU A 91 14.47 1.25 -13.57
CA LEU A 91 15.36 1.97 -14.46
C LEU A 91 15.86 1.01 -15.55
N ALA A 92 15.63 1.37 -16.80
CA ALA A 92 16.27 0.70 -17.92
C ALA A 92 17.79 0.85 -17.80
N ALA A 93 18.54 -0.19 -18.15
CA ALA A 93 19.98 -0.08 -18.33
C ALA A 93 20.26 0.77 -19.57
N ARG A 94 21.25 1.65 -19.50
CA ARG A 94 21.75 2.39 -20.66
C ARG A 94 22.79 1.54 -21.37
N ASP A 95 22.95 1.77 -22.67
CA ASP A 95 23.99 1.12 -23.44
C ASP A 95 25.38 1.51 -22.88
N GLY A 96 26.20 0.50 -22.63
CA GLY A 96 27.54 0.67 -22.07
C GLY A 96 27.62 0.82 -20.55
N GLU A 97 26.49 0.85 -19.81
CA GLU A 97 26.53 0.85 -18.33
C GLU A 97 26.94 -0.52 -17.79
N THR A 98 27.94 -0.52 -16.89
CA THR A 98 28.39 -1.69 -16.13
C THR A 98 28.14 -1.48 -14.63
N VAL A 99 28.29 -2.55 -13.84
CA VAL A 99 28.29 -2.42 -12.38
C VAL A 99 29.40 -1.44 -11.94
N GLY A 100 30.58 -1.49 -12.59
CA GLY A 100 31.71 -0.59 -12.35
C GLY A 100 31.38 0.88 -12.58
N THR A 101 30.65 1.23 -13.65
CA THR A 101 30.26 2.62 -13.91
C THR A 101 29.33 3.16 -12.82
N LEU A 102 28.38 2.36 -12.34
CA LEU A 102 27.48 2.78 -11.25
C LEU A 102 28.22 2.94 -9.92
N THR A 103 29.10 2.01 -9.60
CA THR A 103 29.85 2.04 -8.33
C THR A 103 30.87 3.17 -8.33
N SER A 104 31.55 3.45 -9.47
CA SER A 104 32.42 4.61 -9.60
C SER A 104 31.67 5.93 -9.46
N ALA A 105 30.46 6.02 -10.02
CA ALA A 105 29.62 7.21 -9.86
C ALA A 105 29.21 7.43 -8.39
N ALA A 106 28.89 6.36 -7.66
CA ALA A 106 28.55 6.43 -6.23
C ALA A 106 29.75 6.84 -5.35
N LEU A 107 30.96 6.46 -5.73
CA LEU A 107 32.21 6.77 -5.03
C LEU A 107 32.86 8.10 -5.50
N ALA A 108 32.35 8.73 -6.53
CA ALA A 108 33.00 9.92 -7.13
C ALA A 108 33.17 11.06 -6.12
N ALA A 109 32.15 11.36 -5.30
CA ALA A 109 32.24 12.42 -4.30
C ALA A 109 33.24 12.11 -3.16
N PRO A 110 33.21 10.94 -2.49
CA PRO A 110 34.17 10.62 -1.45
C PRO A 110 35.61 10.50 -2.02
N LEU A 111 35.82 9.87 -3.17
CA LEU A 111 37.16 9.76 -3.76
C LEU A 111 37.67 11.13 -4.23
N GLY A 112 36.82 11.98 -4.77
CA GLY A 112 37.16 13.37 -5.11
C GLY A 112 37.57 14.19 -3.88
N ALA A 113 36.90 14.00 -2.74
CA ALA A 113 37.28 14.65 -1.49
C ALA A 113 38.65 14.21 -0.97
N LEU A 114 38.98 12.91 -1.08
CA LEU A 114 40.31 12.39 -0.72
C LEU A 114 41.39 12.94 -1.66
N ALA A 115 41.14 12.93 -2.97
CA ALA A 115 42.09 13.51 -3.94
C ALA A 115 42.34 15.00 -3.67
N ALA A 116 41.28 15.77 -3.39
CA ALA A 116 41.41 17.19 -3.04
C ALA A 116 42.20 17.39 -1.72
N LEU A 117 42.06 16.47 -0.75
CA LEU A 117 42.82 16.50 0.51
C LEU A 117 44.30 16.22 0.25
N ASP A 118 44.61 15.24 -0.59
CA ASP A 118 46.00 14.91 -0.97
C ASP A 118 46.65 16.08 -1.72
N ASP A 119 45.96 16.68 -2.68
CA ASP A 119 46.44 17.85 -3.41
C ASP A 119 46.66 19.08 -2.49
N ALA A 120 45.76 19.32 -1.58
CA ALA A 120 45.87 20.41 -0.60
C ALA A 120 47.05 20.16 0.36
N THR A 121 47.26 18.92 0.78
CA THR A 121 48.40 18.50 1.62
C THR A 121 49.74 18.75 0.92
N ALA A 122 49.83 18.40 -0.36
CA ALA A 122 51.00 18.69 -1.19
C ALA A 122 51.22 20.21 -1.31
N GLY A 123 50.16 21.00 -1.48
CA GLY A 123 50.24 22.48 -1.54
C GLY A 123 50.74 23.10 -0.23
N VAL A 124 50.29 22.62 0.93
CA VAL A 124 50.79 23.06 2.26
C VAL A 124 52.29 22.75 2.37
N THR A 125 52.70 21.55 1.97
CA THR A 125 54.11 21.13 2.00
C THR A 125 54.96 21.99 1.05
N ALA A 126 54.43 22.44 -0.07
CA ALA A 126 55.10 23.35 -1.01
C ALA A 126 55.08 24.84 -0.58
N GLY A 127 54.44 25.16 0.53
CA GLY A 127 54.37 26.52 1.06
C GLY A 127 53.38 27.45 0.35
N ASP A 128 52.37 26.92 -0.35
CA ASP A 128 51.31 27.72 -0.99
C ASP A 128 50.43 28.41 0.07
N PRO A 129 50.37 29.76 0.10
CA PRO A 129 49.62 30.49 1.11
C PRO A 129 48.12 30.16 1.14
N ALA A 130 47.52 29.74 0.05
CA ALA A 130 46.10 29.37 -0.05
C ALA A 130 45.84 27.89 0.25
N ALA A 131 46.87 27.06 0.46
CA ALA A 131 46.74 25.65 0.67
C ALA A 131 46.08 25.29 2.05
N GLY A 132 46.26 26.14 3.08
CA GLY A 132 45.69 25.93 4.37
C GLY A 132 44.16 25.91 4.37
N ASP A 133 43.54 26.86 3.68
CA ASP A 133 42.07 26.94 3.55
C ASP A 133 41.55 25.78 2.71
N ARG A 134 42.26 25.43 1.63
CA ARG A 134 41.89 24.25 0.80
C ARG A 134 41.99 22.94 1.58
N TYR A 135 43.01 22.79 2.41
CA TYR A 135 43.17 21.61 3.27
C TYR A 135 42.03 21.49 4.27
N ALA A 136 41.69 22.59 4.96
CA ALA A 136 40.57 22.60 5.91
C ALA A 136 39.24 22.20 5.24
N ALA A 137 38.95 22.81 4.08
CA ALA A 137 37.73 22.50 3.32
C ALA A 137 37.70 21.04 2.82
N ALA A 138 38.82 20.52 2.29
CA ALA A 138 38.91 19.15 1.79
C ALA A 138 38.82 18.12 2.94
N LEU A 139 39.44 18.39 4.09
CA LEU A 139 39.34 17.55 5.29
C LEU A 139 37.90 17.52 5.83
N GLU A 140 37.24 18.67 5.87
CA GLU A 140 35.82 18.71 6.27
C GLU A 140 34.95 17.92 5.31
N ALA A 141 35.14 18.04 4.01
CA ALA A 141 34.41 17.28 2.98
C ALA A 141 34.67 15.77 3.10
N ALA A 142 35.94 15.37 3.23
CA ALA A 142 36.32 13.95 3.39
C ALA A 142 35.74 13.35 4.69
N THR A 143 35.76 14.10 5.79
CA THR A 143 35.18 13.69 7.08
C THR A 143 33.65 13.55 6.97
N ARG A 144 32.98 14.53 6.37
CA ARG A 144 31.52 14.52 6.22
C ARG A 144 31.02 13.39 5.32
N LEU A 145 31.77 13.04 4.28
CA LEU A 145 31.50 11.93 3.39
C LEU A 145 31.96 10.59 3.98
N ASP A 146 32.73 10.60 5.09
CA ASP A 146 33.42 9.41 5.62
C ASP A 146 34.17 8.68 4.48
N ALA A 147 35.00 9.48 3.78
CA ALA A 147 35.51 9.13 2.48
C ALA A 147 36.50 7.94 2.54
N TRP A 148 37.25 7.80 3.64
CA TRP A 148 38.22 6.71 3.83
C TRP A 148 37.58 5.32 3.86
N ASP A 149 36.28 5.24 4.22
CA ASP A 149 35.56 3.98 4.37
C ASP A 149 34.53 3.74 3.25
N ALA A 150 34.53 4.62 2.23
CA ALA A 150 33.49 4.62 1.19
C ALA A 150 33.47 3.34 0.35
N GLU A 151 34.62 2.82 -0.06
CA GLU A 151 34.73 1.59 -0.85
C GLU A 151 34.26 0.38 -0.03
N ARG A 152 34.73 0.27 1.21
CA ARG A 152 34.32 -0.82 2.12
C ARG A 152 32.82 -0.79 2.38
N ARG A 153 32.24 0.40 2.59
CA ARG A 153 30.76 0.54 2.76
C ARG A 153 30.01 0.06 1.54
N LEU A 154 30.51 0.36 0.35
CA LEU A 154 29.89 -0.10 -0.90
C LEU A 154 29.97 -1.62 -1.05
N ASP A 155 31.12 -2.21 -0.80
CA ASP A 155 31.31 -3.66 -0.89
C ASP A 155 30.43 -4.40 0.13
N VAL A 156 30.36 -3.93 1.37
CA VAL A 156 29.44 -4.45 2.40
C VAL A 156 27.98 -4.33 1.96
N ALA A 157 27.60 -3.23 1.31
CA ALA A 157 26.23 -3.06 0.85
C ALA A 157 25.88 -3.98 -0.33
N LEU A 158 26.83 -4.18 -1.27
CA LEU A 158 26.66 -5.12 -2.39
C LEU A 158 26.49 -6.56 -1.90
N ASP A 159 27.33 -6.98 -0.99
CA ASP A 159 27.28 -8.33 -0.40
C ASP A 159 25.98 -8.55 0.38
N ALA A 160 25.67 -7.67 1.31
CA ALA A 160 24.49 -7.78 2.16
C ALA A 160 23.14 -7.74 1.41
N LEU A 161 23.09 -7.07 0.25
CA LEU A 161 21.91 -7.06 -0.63
C LEU A 161 21.93 -8.21 -1.65
N GLY A 162 22.95 -9.07 -1.66
CA GLY A 162 23.12 -10.12 -2.67
C GLY A 162 23.18 -9.54 -4.08
N ALA A 163 23.82 -8.35 -4.23
CA ALA A 163 23.99 -7.67 -5.51
C ALA A 163 25.18 -8.23 -6.29
N CYS A 164 25.23 -7.95 -7.61
CA CYS A 164 26.37 -8.34 -8.42
C CYS A 164 27.61 -7.53 -8.02
N THR A 165 28.69 -8.20 -7.72
CA THR A 165 30.00 -7.61 -7.32
C THR A 165 30.99 -7.51 -8.48
N ASP A 166 30.72 -8.21 -9.60
CA ASP A 166 31.54 -8.16 -10.81
C ASP A 166 31.39 -6.78 -11.49
N ARG A 167 32.42 -5.94 -11.37
CA ARG A 167 32.44 -4.56 -11.84
C ARG A 167 32.35 -4.44 -13.37
N ASP A 168 32.87 -5.41 -14.10
CA ASP A 168 32.90 -5.39 -15.56
C ASP A 168 31.59 -5.86 -16.19
N ARG A 169 30.70 -6.40 -15.39
CA ARG A 169 29.44 -6.97 -15.88
C ARG A 169 28.49 -5.90 -16.38
N PRO A 170 28.04 -5.99 -17.66
CA PRO A 170 27.06 -5.04 -18.21
C PRO A 170 25.72 -5.11 -17.48
N LEU A 171 25.13 -3.96 -17.10
CA LEU A 171 23.84 -3.92 -16.41
C LEU A 171 22.71 -4.51 -17.24
N ALA A 172 22.78 -4.43 -18.57
CA ALA A 172 21.80 -5.02 -19.47
C ALA A 172 21.69 -6.55 -19.34
N THR A 173 22.75 -7.24 -18.90
CA THR A 173 22.78 -8.70 -18.70
C THR A 173 22.20 -9.14 -17.35
N LEU A 174 21.98 -8.21 -16.43
CA LEU A 174 21.41 -8.48 -15.12
C LEU A 174 19.86 -8.52 -15.18
N SER A 175 19.26 -9.35 -14.34
CA SER A 175 17.82 -9.27 -14.13
C SER A 175 17.40 -7.91 -13.53
N VAL A 176 16.12 -7.55 -13.62
CA VAL A 176 15.59 -6.30 -13.02
C VAL A 176 15.93 -6.22 -11.53
N GLY A 177 15.71 -7.32 -10.79
CA GLY A 177 16.03 -7.38 -9.36
C GLY A 177 17.52 -7.25 -9.06
N GLN A 178 18.39 -7.86 -9.87
CA GLN A 178 19.84 -7.71 -9.70
C GLN A 178 20.30 -6.28 -9.94
N ARG A 179 19.82 -5.63 -11.01
CA ARG A 179 20.10 -4.21 -11.28
C ARG A 179 19.64 -3.32 -10.14
N TYR A 180 18.44 -3.59 -9.64
CA TYR A 180 17.89 -2.83 -8.53
C TYR A 180 18.78 -2.92 -7.27
N ARG A 181 19.22 -4.13 -6.90
CA ARG A 181 20.08 -4.33 -5.73
C ARG A 181 21.43 -3.63 -5.84
N VAL A 182 22.06 -3.64 -7.02
CA VAL A 182 23.32 -2.87 -7.26
C VAL A 182 23.07 -1.37 -7.04
N ARG A 183 22.00 -0.81 -7.63
CA ARG A 183 21.67 0.61 -7.47
C ARG A 183 21.34 1.00 -6.04
N LEU A 184 20.60 0.15 -5.32
CA LEU A 184 20.30 0.38 -3.92
C LEU A 184 21.56 0.34 -3.04
N ALA A 185 22.49 -0.61 -3.30
CA ALA A 185 23.78 -0.66 -2.62
C ALA A 185 24.59 0.64 -2.84
N CYS A 186 24.70 1.10 -4.08
CA CYS A 186 25.35 2.37 -4.43
C CYS A 186 24.71 3.56 -3.68
N LEU A 187 23.37 3.63 -3.66
CA LEU A 187 22.65 4.70 -2.99
C LEU A 187 22.90 4.73 -1.48
N LEU A 188 22.85 3.56 -0.83
CA LEU A 188 23.05 3.44 0.61
C LEU A 188 24.51 3.67 1.04
N ALA A 189 25.48 3.45 0.14
CA ALA A 189 26.89 3.71 0.37
C ALA A 189 27.28 5.18 0.21
N ALA A 190 26.56 5.96 -0.60
CA ALA A 190 26.94 7.30 -1.04
C ALA A 190 26.70 8.44 -0.03
N ARG A 191 26.18 8.17 1.16
CA ARG A 191 25.95 9.15 2.26
C ARG A 191 25.25 10.45 1.81
N HIS A 192 24.05 10.32 1.22
CA HIS A 192 23.22 11.49 0.90
C HIS A 192 22.60 12.11 2.17
N ASP A 193 22.39 13.44 2.16
CA ASP A 193 21.67 14.13 3.25
C ASP A 193 20.19 13.74 3.33
N VAL A 194 19.57 13.50 2.18
CA VAL A 194 18.16 13.08 2.09
C VAL A 194 18.04 11.87 1.17
N LEU A 195 17.41 10.82 1.65
CA LEU A 195 17.07 9.64 0.88
C LEU A 195 15.58 9.64 0.53
N LEU A 196 15.27 9.44 -0.74
CA LEU A 196 13.93 9.24 -1.25
C LEU A 196 13.84 7.81 -1.81
N LEU A 197 13.05 6.96 -1.19
CA LEU A 197 13.05 5.52 -1.46
C LEU A 197 11.66 5.07 -1.93
N ASP A 198 11.58 4.61 -3.19
CA ASP A 198 10.34 4.11 -3.79
C ASP A 198 10.36 2.58 -3.83
N GLU A 199 9.58 1.94 -2.95
CA GLU A 199 9.48 0.50 -2.77
C GLU A 199 10.85 -0.21 -2.63
N PRO A 200 11.71 0.22 -1.66
CA PRO A 200 13.06 -0.30 -1.54
C PRO A 200 13.14 -1.76 -1.10
N THR A 201 12.04 -2.32 -0.67
CA THR A 201 11.91 -3.72 -0.22
C THR A 201 11.73 -4.71 -1.36
N ASN A 202 11.36 -4.24 -2.56
CA ASN A 202 11.17 -5.11 -3.71
C ASN A 202 12.48 -5.81 -4.09
N HIS A 203 12.38 -7.09 -4.39
CA HIS A 203 13.51 -7.95 -4.81
C HIS A 203 14.58 -8.19 -3.72
N LEU A 204 14.32 -7.84 -2.45
CA LEU A 204 15.19 -8.17 -1.33
C LEU A 204 14.73 -9.47 -0.64
N ASP A 205 15.68 -10.25 -0.19
CA ASP A 205 15.44 -11.35 0.73
C ASP A 205 15.45 -10.88 2.19
N ALA A 206 15.26 -11.78 3.13
CA ALA A 206 15.22 -11.45 4.55
C ALA A 206 16.51 -10.76 5.04
N GLY A 207 17.68 -11.22 4.58
CA GLY A 207 18.98 -10.62 4.93
C GLY A 207 19.11 -9.19 4.39
N GLY A 208 18.74 -8.99 3.13
CA GLY A 208 18.71 -7.66 2.48
C GLY A 208 17.73 -6.69 3.16
N LEU A 209 16.57 -7.18 3.58
CA LEU A 209 15.59 -6.39 4.33
C LEU A 209 16.11 -5.97 5.71
N ASP A 210 16.77 -6.86 6.42
CA ASP A 210 17.38 -6.56 7.72
C ASP A 210 18.54 -5.57 7.58
N PHE A 211 19.35 -5.72 6.54
CA PHE A 211 20.41 -4.75 6.21
C PHE A 211 19.83 -3.37 5.90
N LEU A 212 18.82 -3.27 5.01
CA LEU A 212 18.14 -2.02 4.68
C LEU A 212 17.56 -1.35 5.93
N THR A 213 16.84 -2.13 6.76
CA THR A 213 16.24 -1.63 8.01
C THR A 213 17.29 -1.02 8.93
N ARG A 214 18.41 -1.72 9.14
CA ARG A 214 19.53 -1.24 9.97
C ARG A 214 20.14 0.04 9.38
N ARG A 215 20.44 0.06 8.07
CA ARG A 215 21.03 1.23 7.39
C ARG A 215 20.14 2.47 7.47
N LEU A 216 18.81 2.31 7.36
CA LEU A 216 17.87 3.43 7.50
C LEU A 216 17.79 3.95 8.94
N ARG A 217 17.90 3.07 9.94
CA ARG A 217 17.97 3.48 11.36
C ARG A 217 19.25 4.25 11.68
N GLU A 218 20.36 3.82 11.10
CA GLU A 218 21.70 4.41 11.30
C GLU A 218 21.95 5.65 10.42
N HIS A 219 21.04 5.97 9.48
CA HIS A 219 21.22 7.09 8.57
C HIS A 219 21.16 8.43 9.30
N ASP A 220 22.25 9.23 9.23
CA ASP A 220 22.36 10.52 9.91
C ASP A 220 21.48 11.59 9.27
N GLY A 221 21.20 11.49 7.96
CA GLY A 221 20.32 12.39 7.22
C GLY A 221 18.84 12.07 7.38
N GLY A 222 17.99 12.75 6.60
CA GLY A 222 16.56 12.47 6.55
C GLY A 222 16.18 11.49 5.46
N PHE A 223 15.01 10.84 5.59
CA PHE A 223 14.46 10.08 4.48
C PHE A 223 12.94 10.18 4.37
N ALA A 224 12.45 9.96 3.13
CA ALA A 224 11.06 9.63 2.85
C ALA A 224 11.02 8.29 2.11
N VAL A 225 10.24 7.34 2.63
CA VAL A 225 10.12 5.98 2.09
C VAL A 225 8.69 5.67 1.72
N VAL A 226 8.50 5.17 0.50
CA VAL A 226 7.27 4.50 0.06
C VAL A 226 7.51 3.01 0.17
N SER A 227 6.71 2.29 0.93
CA SER A 227 6.79 0.83 0.97
C SER A 227 5.46 0.21 1.37
N HIS A 228 5.24 -1.02 0.92
CA HIS A 228 4.17 -1.89 1.38
C HIS A 228 4.62 -2.83 2.53
N ASP A 229 5.92 -2.88 2.84
CA ASP A 229 6.44 -3.66 3.97
C ASP A 229 6.16 -2.92 5.30
N ARG A 230 5.08 -3.33 5.97
CA ARG A 230 4.64 -2.77 7.25
C ARG A 230 5.68 -2.94 8.35
N ALA A 231 6.48 -4.02 8.32
CA ALA A 231 7.54 -4.25 9.29
C ALA A 231 8.64 -3.19 9.14
N LEU A 232 9.08 -2.91 7.89
CA LEU A 232 10.02 -1.83 7.63
C LEU A 232 9.46 -0.49 8.12
N LEU A 233 8.23 -0.13 7.70
CA LEU A 233 7.63 1.15 8.07
C LEU A 233 7.52 1.32 9.59
N ARG A 234 7.12 0.27 10.32
CA ARG A 234 7.05 0.26 11.79
C ARG A 234 8.43 0.42 12.43
N ASP A 235 9.43 -0.19 11.83
CA ASP A 235 10.78 -0.23 12.37
C ASP A 235 11.59 1.07 12.13
N VAL A 236 11.27 1.86 11.08
CA VAL A 236 12.11 2.99 10.66
C VAL A 236 11.40 4.34 10.61
N ALA A 237 10.07 4.41 10.52
CA ALA A 237 9.34 5.67 10.36
C ALA A 237 8.73 6.14 11.68
N ASP A 238 8.84 7.45 11.95
CA ASP A 238 8.21 8.14 13.08
C ASP A 238 7.10 9.10 12.65
N ARG A 239 6.96 9.34 11.33
CA ARG A 239 5.92 10.17 10.72
C ARG A 239 5.35 9.49 9.50
N PHE A 240 4.05 9.67 9.28
CA PHE A 240 3.32 9.07 8.17
C PHE A 240 2.59 10.15 7.38
N LEU A 241 3.02 10.35 6.12
CA LEU A 241 2.30 11.19 5.16
C LEU A 241 1.30 10.31 4.41
N ASP A 242 0.03 10.44 4.76
CA ASP A 242 -1.06 9.67 4.16
C ASP A 242 -1.67 10.44 2.99
N LEU A 243 -1.61 9.84 1.79
CA LEU A 243 -2.15 10.38 0.54
C LEU A 243 -3.54 9.83 0.22
N ASP A 244 -4.09 8.97 1.06
CA ASP A 244 -5.45 8.47 0.89
C ASP A 244 -6.48 9.59 1.10
N PRO A 245 -7.71 9.41 0.60
CA PRO A 245 -8.74 10.41 0.77
C PRO A 245 -8.99 10.73 2.24
N SER A 246 -8.97 12.01 2.55
CA SER A 246 -9.43 12.58 3.81
C SER A 246 -10.75 13.32 3.59
N ARG A 247 -11.41 13.72 4.66
CA ARG A 247 -12.66 14.47 4.60
C ARG A 247 -12.58 15.75 3.73
N ASP A 248 -11.45 16.47 3.80
CA ASP A 248 -11.19 17.70 3.05
C ASP A 248 -10.43 17.49 1.74
N GLY A 249 -10.12 16.22 1.40
CA GLY A 249 -9.40 15.85 0.19
C GLY A 249 -7.91 16.19 0.20
N ARG A 250 -7.34 16.58 1.37
CA ARG A 250 -5.92 16.93 1.52
C ARG A 250 -5.13 15.79 2.18
N PRO A 251 -3.87 15.60 1.80
CA PRO A 251 -2.98 14.68 2.50
C PRO A 251 -2.81 15.05 3.98
N ARG A 252 -2.62 14.05 4.82
CA ARG A 252 -2.42 14.21 6.26
C ARG A 252 -1.04 13.72 6.69
N LEU A 253 -0.38 14.50 7.54
CA LEU A 253 0.88 14.11 8.17
C LEU A 253 0.62 13.75 9.64
N TYR A 254 0.86 12.49 9.99
CA TYR A 254 0.72 11.97 11.35
C TYR A 254 2.10 11.77 11.98
N ALA A 255 2.23 12.05 13.27
CA ALA A 255 3.43 11.80 14.06
C ALA A 255 3.19 10.68 15.08
N GLY A 256 4.26 10.06 15.60
CA GLY A 256 4.17 9.08 16.68
C GLY A 256 4.31 7.63 16.24
N GLY A 257 4.80 7.39 15.03
CA GLY A 257 5.06 6.03 14.52
C GLY A 257 3.84 5.32 13.96
N TYR A 258 4.01 4.04 13.61
CA TYR A 258 3.02 3.25 12.86
C TYR A 258 1.69 3.09 13.62
N ASP A 259 1.75 2.71 14.90
CA ASP A 259 0.54 2.47 15.69
C ASP A 259 -0.26 3.75 15.93
N ALA A 260 0.45 4.86 16.24
CA ALA A 260 -0.19 6.17 16.41
C ALA A 260 -0.85 6.67 15.12
N TRP A 261 -0.22 6.44 13.96
CA TRP A 261 -0.83 6.71 12.66
C TRP A 261 -2.12 5.91 12.45
N GLN A 262 -2.10 4.59 12.73
CA GLN A 262 -3.29 3.75 12.60
C GLN A 262 -4.44 4.23 13.48
N ASP A 263 -4.15 4.52 14.75
CA ASP A 263 -5.16 4.96 15.72
C ASP A 263 -5.74 6.33 15.34
N ALA A 264 -4.88 7.28 14.95
CA ALA A 264 -5.32 8.61 14.51
C ALA A 264 -6.17 8.53 13.24
N ARG A 265 -5.78 7.69 12.26
CA ARG A 265 -6.53 7.45 11.03
C ARG A 265 -7.89 6.80 11.32
N ARG A 266 -7.95 5.84 12.24
CA ARG A 266 -9.20 5.21 12.67
C ARG A 266 -10.14 6.23 13.31
N ALA A 267 -9.65 7.01 14.25
CA ALA A 267 -10.43 8.04 14.93
C ALA A 267 -10.91 9.16 13.98
N GLU A 268 -10.10 9.55 12.98
CA GLU A 268 -10.51 10.52 11.96
C GLU A 268 -11.63 9.94 11.08
N ARG A 269 -11.50 8.67 10.69
CA ARG A 269 -12.49 7.98 9.89
C ARG A 269 -13.82 7.80 10.62
N GLU A 270 -13.81 7.38 11.89
CA GLU A 270 -15.02 7.25 12.71
C GLU A 270 -15.79 8.58 12.80
N ARG A 271 -15.06 9.69 13.00
CA ARG A 271 -15.66 11.03 12.98
C ARG A 271 -16.25 11.39 11.61
N TRP A 272 -15.55 11.06 10.53
CA TRP A 272 -16.04 11.29 9.18
C TRP A 272 -17.29 10.47 8.88
N GLU A 273 -17.33 9.19 9.24
CA GLU A 273 -18.49 8.31 9.09
C GLU A 273 -19.69 8.85 9.87
N GLN A 274 -19.49 9.26 11.12
CA GLN A 274 -20.54 9.85 11.96
C GLN A 274 -21.11 11.13 11.34
N GLU A 275 -20.28 12.06 10.93
CA GLU A 275 -20.74 13.32 10.31
C GLU A 275 -21.50 13.06 9.00
N TYR A 276 -21.02 12.11 8.19
CA TYR A 276 -21.69 11.74 6.95
C TYR A 276 -23.06 11.11 7.24
N GLU A 277 -23.15 10.21 8.19
CA GLU A 277 -24.41 9.58 8.61
C GLU A 277 -25.42 10.62 9.16
N GLU A 278 -24.97 11.57 9.97
CA GLU A 278 -25.80 12.67 10.49
C GLU A 278 -26.37 13.53 9.37
N GLN A 279 -25.52 13.94 8.40
CA GLN A 279 -25.99 14.72 7.24
C GLN A 279 -26.96 13.93 6.36
N GLN A 280 -26.69 12.65 6.13
CA GLN A 280 -27.58 11.77 5.38
C GLN A 280 -28.92 11.53 6.10
N ALA A 281 -28.91 11.39 7.42
CA ALA A 281 -30.12 11.23 8.22
C ALA A 281 -30.99 12.48 8.17
N GLU A 282 -30.40 13.67 8.31
CA GLU A 282 -31.14 14.92 8.23
C GLU A 282 -31.69 15.16 6.82
N GLN A 283 -30.91 14.85 5.77
CA GLN A 283 -31.41 14.94 4.39
C GLN A 283 -32.62 14.00 4.16
N ARG A 284 -32.58 12.77 4.67
CA ARG A 284 -33.72 11.84 4.60
C ARG A 284 -34.92 12.39 5.33
N ARG A 285 -34.74 12.89 6.57
CA ARG A 285 -35.79 13.51 7.38
C ARG A 285 -36.46 14.68 6.65
N LEU A 286 -35.66 15.56 6.05
CA LEU A 286 -36.20 16.70 5.28
C LEU A 286 -36.94 16.24 4.03
N ARG A 287 -36.44 15.24 3.30
CA ARG A 287 -37.14 14.66 2.13
C ARG A 287 -38.49 14.06 2.51
N ASP A 288 -38.54 13.29 3.60
CA ASP A 288 -39.75 12.70 4.14
C ASP A 288 -40.74 13.78 4.58
N ALA A 289 -40.26 14.87 5.19
CA ALA A 289 -41.09 16.00 5.57
C ALA A 289 -41.71 16.73 4.36
N VAL A 290 -40.92 16.87 3.26
CA VAL A 290 -41.41 17.42 1.98
C VAL A 290 -42.44 16.49 1.35
N SER A 291 -42.18 15.18 1.32
CA SER A 291 -43.12 14.17 0.80
C SER A 291 -44.45 14.22 1.55
N LYS A 292 -44.40 14.12 2.89
CA LYS A 292 -45.60 14.21 3.74
C LYS A 292 -46.38 15.51 3.56
N ALA A 293 -45.70 16.65 3.37
CA ALA A 293 -46.36 17.92 3.11
C ALA A 293 -47.03 17.95 1.71
N ARG A 294 -46.40 17.33 0.71
CA ARG A 294 -46.96 17.17 -0.65
C ARG A 294 -48.18 16.25 -0.65
N ASP A 295 -48.14 15.13 0.07
CA ASP A 295 -49.25 14.20 0.18
C ASP A 295 -50.46 14.85 0.86
N ARG A 296 -50.25 15.69 1.88
CA ARG A 296 -51.33 16.48 2.52
C ARG A 296 -51.98 17.47 1.57
N LEU A 297 -51.22 18.03 0.62
CA LEU A 297 -51.80 18.87 -0.43
C LEU A 297 -52.63 18.04 -1.41
N SER A 298 -52.18 16.85 -1.79
CA SER A 298 -52.87 15.99 -2.76
C SER A 298 -54.14 15.32 -2.17
N THR A 299 -54.07 14.89 -0.90
CA THR A 299 -55.21 14.21 -0.21
C THR A 299 -56.20 15.17 0.41
N GLY A 300 -55.81 16.42 0.71
CA GLY A 300 -56.68 17.48 1.24
C GLY A 300 -57.69 18.04 0.27
N TRP A 301 -57.68 17.66 -1.00
CA TRP A 301 -58.55 18.19 -2.07
C TRP A 301 -59.73 17.26 -2.42
N ARG A 302 -60.34 16.56 -1.43
CA ARG A 302 -61.66 15.97 -1.63
C ARG A 302 -62.71 16.97 -1.13
N PRO A 303 -63.62 17.50 -1.98
CA PRO A 303 -64.68 18.40 -1.54
C PRO A 303 -65.71 17.61 -0.73
N ASP A 304 -65.75 17.83 0.58
CA ASP A 304 -66.92 17.48 1.36
C ASP A 304 -68.11 18.36 0.94
N LYS A 305 -69.17 17.72 0.50
CA LYS A 305 -70.41 18.39 0.13
C LYS A 305 -71.02 18.96 1.43
N GLY A 306 -70.81 20.25 1.73
CA GLY A 306 -71.61 20.92 2.75
C GLY A 306 -70.99 22.03 3.61
N THR A 307 -69.73 22.42 3.49
CA THR A 307 -69.16 23.50 4.31
C THR A 307 -68.83 24.75 3.54
N GLY A 308 -69.22 25.91 4.12
CA GLY A 308 -69.24 27.24 3.48
C GLY A 308 -67.85 27.71 2.92
N LYS A 309 -67.93 28.51 1.86
CA LYS A 309 -66.84 29.04 1.05
C LYS A 309 -65.71 29.80 1.80
N HIS A 310 -65.95 30.33 2.99
CA HIS A 310 -65.03 31.23 3.69
C HIS A 310 -63.96 30.48 4.54
N GLN A 311 -64.19 29.24 4.98
CA GLN A 311 -63.18 28.48 5.71
C GLN A 311 -62.19 27.73 4.82
N ARG A 312 -62.44 27.62 3.51
CA ARG A 312 -61.60 26.93 2.53
C ARG A 312 -60.46 27.78 2.01
N GLN A 313 -60.61 29.10 1.95
CA GLN A 313 -59.58 30.03 1.43
C GLN A 313 -58.43 30.29 2.44
N SER A 314 -58.65 30.08 3.74
CA SER A 314 -57.65 30.40 4.77
C SER A 314 -56.68 29.24 5.11
N ARG A 315 -57.02 27.98 4.76
CA ARG A 315 -56.14 26.81 5.05
C ARG A 315 -55.17 26.46 3.93
N ALA A 316 -55.51 26.70 2.67
CA ALA A 316 -54.69 26.39 1.52
C ALA A 316 -53.35 27.17 1.49
N PRO A 317 -53.29 28.50 1.79
CA PRO A 317 -52.06 29.24 1.83
C PRO A 317 -51.05 28.72 2.87
N GLY A 318 -51.53 28.33 4.06
CA GLY A 318 -50.65 27.82 5.13
C GLY A 318 -50.02 26.47 4.83
N VAL A 319 -50.74 25.60 4.12
CA VAL A 319 -50.16 24.28 3.70
C VAL A 319 -49.14 24.46 2.58
N VAL A 320 -49.40 25.36 1.64
CA VAL A 320 -48.44 25.72 0.56
C VAL A 320 -47.20 26.38 1.14
N GLN A 321 -47.37 27.35 2.06
CA GLN A 321 -46.22 27.96 2.75
C GLN A 321 -45.39 26.94 3.53
N ALA A 322 -46.02 25.99 4.23
CA ALA A 322 -45.33 24.94 4.95
C ALA A 322 -44.56 23.99 4.01
N LEU A 323 -45.06 23.71 2.80
CA LEU A 323 -44.35 22.94 1.79
C LEU A 323 -43.17 23.74 1.25
N ASN A 324 -43.36 24.99 0.87
CA ASN A 324 -42.30 25.83 0.33
C ASN A 324 -41.16 25.99 1.33
N ARG A 325 -41.46 26.26 2.61
CA ARG A 325 -40.45 26.35 3.67
C ARG A 325 -39.66 25.07 3.80
N ARG A 326 -40.30 23.89 3.76
CA ARG A 326 -39.59 22.60 3.84
C ARG A 326 -38.77 22.29 2.61
N GLN A 327 -39.21 22.75 1.43
CA GLN A 327 -38.42 22.68 0.19
C GLN A 327 -37.19 23.59 0.27
N GLU A 328 -37.34 24.80 0.80
CA GLU A 328 -36.22 25.71 1.05
C GLU A 328 -35.22 25.11 2.07
N GLU A 329 -35.71 24.54 3.18
CA GLU A 329 -34.88 23.83 4.16
C GLU A 329 -34.12 22.67 3.52
N LEU A 330 -34.77 21.86 2.67
CA LEU A 330 -34.13 20.76 1.93
C LEU A 330 -33.09 21.27 0.91
N GLN A 331 -33.38 22.38 0.21
CA GLN A 331 -32.47 23.00 -0.75
C GLN A 331 -31.27 23.66 -0.07
N ALA A 332 -31.46 24.22 1.12
CA ALA A 332 -30.39 24.80 1.93
C ALA A 332 -29.50 23.74 2.55
N HIS A 333 -30.06 22.57 2.87
CA HIS A 333 -29.29 21.43 3.42
C HIS A 333 -28.55 20.71 2.30
N ARG A 334 -27.26 20.98 2.18
CA ARG A 334 -26.36 20.24 1.27
C ARG A 334 -25.56 19.22 2.05
N VAL A 335 -25.50 17.99 1.53
CA VAL A 335 -24.54 17.01 1.99
C VAL A 335 -23.20 17.37 1.37
N ASP A 336 -22.36 18.04 2.12
CA ASP A 336 -21.02 18.52 1.70
C ASP A 336 -19.90 17.59 2.17
N VAL A 337 -20.17 16.71 3.13
CA VAL A 337 -19.24 15.66 3.55
C VAL A 337 -19.24 14.57 2.49
N PRO A 338 -18.07 14.27 1.85
CA PRO A 338 -17.98 13.18 0.89
C PRO A 338 -18.21 11.83 1.56
N GLU A 339 -18.64 10.84 0.76
CA GLU A 339 -18.81 9.47 1.24
C GLU A 339 -17.47 8.93 1.76
N PRO A 340 -17.39 8.45 3.02
CA PRO A 340 -16.18 7.87 3.55
C PRO A 340 -15.79 6.59 2.78
N PRO A 341 -14.48 6.26 2.68
CA PRO A 341 -14.06 5.03 2.05
C PRO A 341 -14.69 3.81 2.74
N PRO A 342 -15.07 2.76 2.00
CA PRO A 342 -15.70 1.59 2.59
C PRO A 342 -14.75 0.84 3.54
N VAL A 343 -15.29 0.20 4.60
CA VAL A 343 -14.58 -0.65 5.57
C VAL A 343 -14.81 -2.11 5.24
N LEU A 344 -13.75 -2.93 5.32
CA LEU A 344 -13.86 -4.38 5.16
C LEU A 344 -14.80 -4.97 6.23
N ARG A 345 -15.87 -5.58 5.78
CA ARG A 345 -16.81 -6.35 6.59
C ARG A 345 -16.71 -7.81 6.21
N TRP A 346 -16.26 -8.62 7.16
CA TRP A 346 -16.13 -10.04 6.97
C TRP A 346 -17.44 -10.74 7.32
N PRO A 347 -18.05 -11.53 6.40
CA PRO A 347 -19.31 -12.21 6.69
C PRO A 347 -19.08 -13.36 7.68
N ASP A 348 -20.00 -13.52 8.63
CA ASP A 348 -19.97 -14.69 9.53
C ASP A 348 -20.29 -15.96 8.74
N PRO A 349 -19.40 -16.97 8.73
CA PRO A 349 -19.62 -18.23 8.01
C PRO A 349 -20.66 -19.13 8.71
N GLY A 350 -21.00 -18.88 9.96
CA GLY A 350 -21.86 -19.78 10.75
C GLY A 350 -21.20 -21.14 11.02
N THR A 351 -19.88 -21.19 11.05
CA THR A 351 -19.12 -22.44 11.25
C THR A 351 -19.30 -22.95 12.67
N ARG A 352 -19.56 -24.27 12.83
CA ARG A 352 -19.59 -24.90 14.13
C ARG A 352 -18.17 -25.07 14.66
N ALA A 353 -17.88 -24.50 15.82
CA ALA A 353 -16.60 -24.66 16.47
C ALA A 353 -16.25 -26.15 16.71
N ARG A 354 -15.00 -26.51 16.49
CA ARG A 354 -14.44 -27.86 16.65
C ARG A 354 -15.07 -28.97 15.78
N ALA A 355 -15.88 -28.63 14.76
CA ALA A 355 -16.33 -29.62 13.79
C ALA A 355 -15.18 -29.91 12.80
N PRO A 356 -14.89 -31.17 12.44
CA PRO A 356 -13.86 -31.51 11.46
C PRO A 356 -14.15 -30.82 10.11
N GLN A 357 -13.19 -30.00 9.65
CA GLN A 357 -13.30 -29.23 8.40
C GLN A 357 -12.48 -29.85 7.28
N LEU A 358 -11.24 -30.26 7.59
CA LEU A 358 -10.32 -30.78 6.59
C LEU A 358 -9.30 -31.74 7.23
N ARG A 359 -8.99 -32.81 6.52
CA ARG A 359 -7.88 -33.72 6.82
C ARG A 359 -7.06 -33.99 5.57
N ALA A 360 -5.77 -33.92 5.69
CA ALA A 360 -4.82 -34.28 4.65
C ALA A 360 -3.89 -35.36 5.21
N ASP A 361 -3.85 -36.51 4.57
CA ASP A 361 -3.04 -37.66 4.99
C ASP A 361 -1.97 -37.94 3.94
N GLY A 362 -0.71 -37.77 4.26
CA GLY A 362 0.43 -38.07 3.41
C GLY A 362 0.45 -37.35 2.06
N VAL A 363 -0.05 -36.13 2.01
CA VAL A 363 -0.21 -35.36 0.75
C VAL A 363 1.15 -34.98 0.18
N THR A 364 1.40 -35.38 -1.06
CA THR A 364 2.57 -34.94 -1.84
C THR A 364 2.15 -34.39 -3.20
N VAL A 365 2.96 -33.52 -3.76
CA VAL A 365 2.87 -33.03 -5.15
C VAL A 365 4.26 -33.11 -5.75
N GLU A 366 4.46 -34.01 -6.70
CA GLU A 366 5.76 -34.29 -7.32
C GLU A 366 6.38 -33.01 -7.92
N GLY A 367 7.66 -32.78 -7.63
CA GLY A 367 8.39 -31.59 -8.07
C GLY A 367 7.96 -30.26 -7.39
N ARG A 368 6.95 -30.28 -6.48
CA ARG A 368 6.43 -29.06 -5.85
C ARG A 368 6.44 -29.09 -4.32
N LEU A 369 6.27 -30.26 -3.70
CA LEU A 369 6.38 -30.44 -2.24
C LEU A 369 7.53 -31.37 -1.91
N ALA A 370 8.37 -30.99 -0.94
CA ALA A 370 9.59 -31.72 -0.56
C ALA A 370 9.31 -33.06 0.15
N GLY A 371 8.13 -33.26 0.68
CA GLY A 371 7.74 -34.46 1.42
C GLY A 371 6.25 -34.50 1.73
N PRO A 372 5.78 -35.62 2.31
CA PRO A 372 4.38 -35.77 2.65
C PRO A 372 3.96 -34.78 3.74
N VAL A 373 2.75 -34.26 3.60
CA VAL A 373 2.11 -33.33 4.54
C VAL A 373 0.91 -34.01 5.17
N ASP A 374 0.91 -34.07 6.50
CA ASP A 374 -0.22 -34.50 7.31
C ASP A 374 -0.81 -33.30 8.04
N LEU A 375 -2.12 -33.07 7.93
CA LEU A 375 -2.79 -31.93 8.47
C LEU A 375 -4.22 -32.24 8.89
N ALA A 376 -4.61 -31.74 10.04
CA ALA A 376 -5.98 -31.83 10.55
C ALA A 376 -6.43 -30.42 10.96
N LEU A 377 -7.60 -29.97 10.45
CA LEU A 377 -8.18 -28.68 10.77
C LEU A 377 -9.65 -28.86 11.19
N ASP A 378 -9.97 -28.33 12.33
CA ASP A 378 -11.33 -28.27 12.88
C ASP A 378 -11.89 -26.85 12.77
N GLY A 379 -13.20 -26.70 13.00
CA GLY A 379 -13.89 -25.41 12.91
C GLY A 379 -13.33 -24.37 13.87
N GLY A 380 -12.84 -23.25 13.32
CA GLY A 380 -12.22 -22.17 14.07
C GLY A 380 -10.69 -22.29 14.21
N ASP A 381 -10.06 -23.35 13.69
CA ASP A 381 -8.61 -23.50 13.73
C ASP A 381 -7.88 -22.43 12.92
N ARG A 382 -6.65 -22.19 13.31
CA ARG A 382 -5.73 -21.22 12.73
C ARG A 382 -4.43 -21.91 12.35
N LEU A 383 -3.91 -21.65 11.15
CA LEU A 383 -2.64 -22.22 10.71
C LEU A 383 -1.84 -21.23 9.86
N LEU A 384 -0.55 -21.11 10.15
CA LEU A 384 0.42 -20.44 9.29
C LEU A 384 1.20 -21.48 8.50
N VAL A 385 1.27 -21.32 7.18
CA VAL A 385 2.14 -22.09 6.29
C VAL A 385 3.33 -21.23 5.93
N THR A 386 4.53 -21.63 6.40
CA THR A 386 5.78 -20.89 6.20
C THR A 386 6.76 -21.72 5.37
N GLY A 387 7.77 -21.03 4.80
CA GLY A 387 8.80 -21.68 3.98
C GLY A 387 9.30 -20.77 2.87
N PRO A 388 10.47 -21.09 2.28
CA PRO A 388 11.08 -20.25 1.25
C PRO A 388 10.23 -20.21 -0.04
N ASN A 389 10.52 -19.24 -0.91
CA ASN A 389 9.88 -19.16 -2.22
C ASN A 389 10.17 -20.44 -3.04
N GLY A 390 9.13 -20.97 -3.67
CA GLY A 390 9.23 -22.23 -4.42
C GLY A 390 9.16 -23.50 -3.56
N ALA A 391 8.92 -23.41 -2.24
CA ALA A 391 8.79 -24.58 -1.36
C ALA A 391 7.48 -25.37 -1.56
N GLY A 392 6.51 -24.84 -2.34
CA GLY A 392 5.24 -25.52 -2.61
C GLY A 392 4.06 -25.06 -1.76
N LYS A 393 4.16 -23.92 -1.05
CA LYS A 393 3.06 -23.35 -0.24
C LYS A 393 1.76 -23.22 -1.04
N SER A 394 1.82 -22.55 -2.19
CA SER A 394 0.67 -22.36 -3.09
C SER A 394 0.12 -23.70 -3.62
N SER A 395 1.01 -24.66 -3.92
CA SER A 395 0.59 -26.01 -4.36
C SER A 395 -0.15 -26.75 -3.25
N LEU A 396 0.32 -26.65 -2.00
CA LEU A 396 -0.38 -27.23 -0.84
C LEU A 396 -1.77 -26.59 -0.70
N LEU A 397 -1.88 -25.26 -0.71
CA LEU A 397 -3.17 -24.59 -0.58
C LEU A 397 -4.12 -24.97 -1.73
N ALA A 398 -3.63 -25.09 -2.96
CA ALA A 398 -4.42 -25.55 -4.11
C ALA A 398 -4.92 -27.00 -3.94
N VAL A 399 -4.12 -27.90 -3.36
CA VAL A 399 -4.54 -29.26 -3.02
C VAL A 399 -5.61 -29.25 -1.93
N LEU A 400 -5.42 -28.46 -0.88
CA LEU A 400 -6.40 -28.30 0.20
C LEU A 400 -7.73 -27.69 -0.30
N ALA A 401 -7.66 -26.78 -1.28
CA ALA A 401 -8.85 -26.22 -1.96
C ALA A 401 -9.53 -27.22 -2.90
N GLY A 402 -8.79 -28.17 -3.46
CA GLY A 402 -9.25 -29.15 -4.45
C GLY A 402 -9.05 -28.70 -5.90
N ASP A 403 -8.33 -27.62 -6.10
CA ASP A 403 -7.98 -27.10 -7.42
C ASP A 403 -6.81 -27.88 -8.04
N LEU A 404 -6.04 -28.59 -7.20
CA LEU A 404 -4.95 -29.46 -7.62
C LEU A 404 -5.11 -30.85 -6.97
N GLN A 405 -4.93 -31.92 -7.77
CA GLN A 405 -4.92 -33.27 -7.24
C GLN A 405 -3.52 -33.59 -6.65
N PRO A 406 -3.44 -34.20 -5.46
CA PRO A 406 -2.16 -34.67 -4.92
C PRO A 406 -1.63 -35.83 -5.78
N THR A 407 -0.27 -35.93 -5.87
CA THR A 407 0.36 -37.10 -6.53
C THR A 407 0.22 -38.35 -5.65
N HIS A 408 0.38 -38.19 -4.33
CA HIS A 408 0.11 -39.23 -3.34
C HIS A 408 -0.63 -38.65 -2.14
N GLY A 409 -1.22 -39.53 -1.35
CA GLY A 409 -2.02 -39.14 -0.20
C GLY A 409 -3.47 -38.78 -0.57
N ARG A 410 -4.21 -38.25 0.36
CA ARG A 410 -5.62 -37.90 0.19
C ARG A 410 -6.00 -36.70 1.02
N VAL A 411 -6.99 -35.94 0.52
CA VAL A 411 -7.63 -34.84 1.26
C VAL A 411 -9.10 -35.18 1.46
N TRP A 412 -9.53 -35.19 2.71
CA TRP A 412 -10.92 -35.28 3.10
C TRP A 412 -11.45 -33.93 3.55
N ARG A 413 -12.66 -33.61 3.19
CA ARG A 413 -13.36 -32.40 3.63
C ARG A 413 -14.65 -32.76 4.34
N GLY A 414 -14.94 -32.06 5.42
CA GLY A 414 -16.18 -32.24 6.16
C GLY A 414 -17.42 -31.96 5.32
N ASN A 415 -18.49 -32.71 5.58
CA ASN A 415 -19.75 -32.50 4.86
C ASN A 415 -20.27 -31.07 5.06
N GLY A 416 -20.51 -30.37 3.96
CA GLY A 416 -20.97 -28.98 3.98
C GLY A 416 -19.87 -27.94 4.23
N THR A 417 -18.60 -28.34 4.35
CA THR A 417 -17.48 -27.39 4.44
C THR A 417 -17.30 -26.67 3.11
N ARG A 418 -17.61 -25.38 3.11
CA ARG A 418 -17.30 -24.49 1.99
C ARG A 418 -15.89 -23.98 2.13
N VAL A 419 -15.06 -24.23 1.11
CA VAL A 419 -13.67 -23.81 1.06
C VAL A 419 -13.54 -22.64 0.09
N ALA A 420 -12.85 -21.59 0.48
CA ALA A 420 -12.43 -20.52 -0.41
C ALA A 420 -10.91 -20.43 -0.45
N LEU A 421 -10.35 -20.40 -1.64
CA LEU A 421 -8.93 -20.10 -1.88
C LEU A 421 -8.79 -18.69 -2.44
N ILE A 422 -7.98 -17.88 -1.80
CA ILE A 422 -7.52 -16.59 -2.32
C ILE A 422 -6.08 -16.80 -2.77
N ALA A 423 -5.92 -17.10 -4.06
CA ALA A 423 -4.64 -17.40 -4.68
C ALA A 423 -3.72 -16.15 -4.72
N GLN A 424 -2.42 -16.33 -4.90
CA GLN A 424 -1.45 -15.25 -4.99
C GLN A 424 -1.69 -14.36 -6.21
N GLU A 425 -2.01 -14.95 -7.37
CA GLU A 425 -2.32 -14.21 -8.60
C GLU A 425 -3.79 -13.83 -8.65
N THR A 426 -4.08 -12.65 -9.20
CA THR A 426 -5.46 -12.21 -9.42
C THR A 426 -6.10 -12.99 -10.57
N THR A 427 -7.36 -13.36 -10.38
CA THR A 427 -8.13 -14.06 -11.41
C THR A 427 -8.41 -13.15 -12.60
N GLU A 428 -8.24 -13.66 -13.82
CA GLU A 428 -8.70 -12.97 -15.02
C GLU A 428 -10.23 -13.09 -15.13
N HIS A 429 -10.89 -11.96 -15.21
CA HIS A 429 -12.34 -11.88 -15.40
C HIS A 429 -12.67 -11.42 -16.83
N GLU A 430 -13.88 -11.70 -17.30
CA GLU A 430 -14.35 -11.23 -18.62
C GLU A 430 -14.19 -9.70 -18.72
N PRO A 431 -13.40 -9.19 -19.69
CA PRO A 431 -12.96 -7.80 -19.72
C PRO A 431 -14.08 -6.76 -19.91
N GLY A 432 -15.20 -7.18 -20.49
CA GLY A 432 -16.37 -6.32 -20.74
C GLY A 432 -17.33 -6.17 -19.56
N LEU A 433 -17.20 -7.00 -18.53
CA LEU A 433 -18.09 -6.98 -17.38
C LEU A 433 -17.60 -6.03 -16.30
N THR A 434 -18.53 -5.35 -15.63
CA THR A 434 -18.24 -4.59 -14.42
C THR A 434 -18.03 -5.53 -13.21
N ALA A 435 -17.36 -5.03 -12.19
CA ALA A 435 -17.17 -5.81 -10.94
C ALA A 435 -18.51 -6.28 -10.35
N ARG A 436 -19.56 -5.45 -10.43
CA ARG A 436 -20.91 -5.81 -9.97
C ARG A 436 -21.50 -6.98 -10.76
N GLU A 437 -21.33 -7.01 -12.09
CA GLU A 437 -21.86 -8.08 -12.94
C GLU A 437 -21.10 -9.39 -12.73
N VAL A 438 -19.77 -9.33 -12.60
CA VAL A 438 -18.95 -10.50 -12.25
C VAL A 438 -19.41 -11.09 -10.93
N TYR A 439 -19.58 -10.25 -9.92
CA TYR A 439 -20.05 -10.68 -8.61
C TYR A 439 -21.45 -11.28 -8.65
N ALA A 440 -22.41 -10.62 -9.33
CA ALA A 440 -23.77 -11.11 -9.45
C ALA A 440 -23.85 -12.49 -10.15
N ARG A 441 -23.07 -12.69 -11.23
CA ARG A 441 -22.95 -14.00 -11.89
C ARG A 441 -22.35 -15.07 -10.98
N HIS A 442 -21.35 -14.70 -10.18
CA HIS A 442 -20.75 -15.64 -9.23
C HIS A 442 -21.76 -16.08 -8.17
N VAL A 443 -22.46 -15.14 -7.52
CA VAL A 443 -23.52 -15.44 -6.54
C VAL A 443 -24.63 -16.27 -7.18
N GLY A 444 -25.07 -15.93 -8.40
CA GLY A 444 -26.08 -16.71 -9.13
C GLY A 444 -25.67 -18.17 -9.36
N ARG A 445 -24.37 -18.42 -9.64
CA ARG A 445 -23.84 -19.79 -9.75
C ARG A 445 -23.86 -20.55 -8.42
N LEU A 446 -23.49 -19.88 -7.31
CA LEU A 446 -23.54 -20.46 -5.97
C LEU A 446 -24.98 -20.85 -5.57
N VAL A 447 -25.95 -19.99 -5.87
CA VAL A 447 -27.38 -20.25 -5.62
C VAL A 447 -27.90 -21.41 -6.50
N ALA A 448 -27.57 -21.40 -7.80
CA ALA A 448 -27.98 -22.45 -8.72
C ALA A 448 -27.43 -23.84 -8.37
N ARG A 449 -26.25 -23.89 -7.72
CA ARG A 449 -25.64 -25.14 -7.21
C ARG A 449 -26.09 -25.50 -5.78
N ALA A 450 -27.03 -24.76 -5.20
CA ALA A 450 -27.46 -24.90 -3.79
C ALA A 450 -26.30 -24.77 -2.78
N GLU A 451 -25.21 -24.13 -3.17
CA GLU A 451 -24.07 -23.82 -2.28
C GLU A 451 -24.34 -22.59 -1.41
N LEU A 452 -25.27 -21.71 -1.82
CA LEU A 452 -25.70 -20.52 -1.10
C LEU A 452 -27.22 -20.37 -1.20
N ARG A 453 -27.91 -20.07 -0.10
CA ARG A 453 -29.31 -19.68 -0.16
C ARG A 453 -29.39 -18.22 -0.62
N GLU A 454 -30.35 -17.87 -1.45
CA GLU A 454 -30.54 -16.52 -1.94
C GLU A 454 -30.68 -15.49 -0.80
N ALA A 455 -31.38 -15.85 0.27
CA ALA A 455 -31.55 -15.02 1.46
C ALA A 455 -30.25 -14.76 2.23
N ASP A 456 -29.22 -15.58 2.05
CA ASP A 456 -27.91 -15.45 2.70
C ASP A 456 -26.90 -14.69 1.81
N ALA A 457 -27.27 -14.32 0.59
CA ALA A 457 -26.39 -13.61 -0.34
C ALA A 457 -26.08 -12.19 0.17
N VAL A 458 -24.81 -11.91 0.31
CA VAL A 458 -24.31 -10.59 0.75
C VAL A 458 -24.13 -9.70 -0.48
N PRO A 459 -24.69 -8.49 -0.51
CA PRO A 459 -24.43 -7.54 -1.62
C PRO A 459 -22.95 -7.15 -1.70
N LEU A 460 -22.40 -6.97 -2.91
CA LEU A 460 -20.98 -6.61 -3.12
C LEU A 460 -20.55 -5.39 -2.30
N GLY A 461 -21.38 -4.35 -2.24
CA GLY A 461 -21.08 -3.15 -1.46
C GLY A 461 -21.03 -3.35 0.05
N ALA A 462 -21.68 -4.41 0.57
CA ALA A 462 -21.71 -4.69 2.00
C ALA A 462 -20.38 -5.23 2.54
N PHE A 463 -19.48 -5.74 1.68
CA PHE A 463 -18.13 -6.16 2.10
C PHE A 463 -17.21 -4.97 2.39
N GLY A 464 -17.52 -3.76 1.90
CA GLY A 464 -16.64 -2.61 2.07
C GLY A 464 -15.30 -2.75 1.33
N LEU A 465 -15.22 -3.56 0.29
CA LEU A 465 -14.00 -3.79 -0.49
C LEU A 465 -13.87 -2.85 -1.69
N LEU A 466 -14.98 -2.46 -2.30
CA LEU A 466 -15.03 -1.62 -3.49
C LEU A 466 -16.01 -0.47 -3.28
N ASP A 467 -15.63 0.73 -3.67
CA ASP A 467 -16.52 1.89 -3.71
C ASP A 467 -17.51 1.81 -4.88
N SER A 468 -18.48 2.70 -4.89
CA SER A 468 -19.53 2.74 -5.92
C SER A 468 -18.99 2.95 -7.34
N ALA A 469 -17.85 3.63 -7.50
CA ALA A 469 -17.22 3.85 -8.79
C ALA A 469 -16.50 2.59 -9.27
N ALA A 470 -15.70 1.97 -8.41
CA ALA A 470 -15.00 0.71 -8.69
C ALA A 470 -15.97 -0.43 -9.03
N MET A 471 -17.12 -0.52 -8.33
CA MET A 471 -18.14 -1.53 -8.63
C MET A 471 -18.74 -1.41 -10.03
N ARG A 472 -18.74 -0.21 -10.61
CA ARG A 472 -19.23 0.05 -11.99
C ARG A 472 -18.11 0.03 -13.04
N THR A 473 -16.85 -0.12 -12.62
CA THR A 473 -15.70 -0.14 -13.52
C THR A 473 -15.62 -1.51 -14.22
N PRO A 474 -15.46 -1.56 -15.56
CA PRO A 474 -15.16 -2.80 -16.29
C PRO A 474 -13.86 -3.42 -15.76
N THR A 475 -13.82 -4.75 -15.65
CA THR A 475 -12.68 -5.48 -15.07
C THR A 475 -11.36 -5.22 -15.80
N ALA A 476 -11.41 -4.99 -17.12
CA ALA A 476 -10.24 -4.62 -17.92
C ALA A 476 -9.61 -3.26 -17.50
N ARG A 477 -10.40 -2.35 -16.93
CA ARG A 477 -9.95 -1.02 -16.47
C ARG A 477 -9.65 -0.94 -14.99
N MET A 478 -9.90 -2.02 -14.25
CA MET A 478 -9.61 -2.07 -12.82
C MET A 478 -8.10 -2.12 -12.57
N SER A 479 -7.65 -1.40 -11.54
CA SER A 479 -6.29 -1.54 -11.04
C SER A 479 -6.08 -2.94 -10.44
N GLN A 480 -4.82 -3.37 -10.31
CA GLN A 480 -4.49 -4.65 -9.70
C GLN A 480 -5.05 -4.77 -8.27
N GLY A 481 -4.97 -3.70 -7.46
CA GLY A 481 -5.57 -3.67 -6.13
C GLY A 481 -7.10 -3.79 -6.15
N GLN A 482 -7.78 -3.15 -7.11
CA GLN A 482 -9.23 -3.30 -7.25
C GLN A 482 -9.62 -4.72 -7.67
N ARG A 483 -8.87 -5.34 -8.57
CA ARG A 483 -9.08 -6.76 -8.95
C ARG A 483 -8.88 -7.68 -7.74
N ARG A 484 -7.82 -7.46 -6.95
CA ARG A 484 -7.58 -8.24 -5.72
C ARG A 484 -8.72 -8.11 -4.70
N ARG A 485 -9.28 -6.91 -4.55
CA ARG A 485 -10.46 -6.68 -3.69
C ARG A 485 -11.72 -7.38 -4.24
N LEU A 486 -11.89 -7.43 -5.55
CA LEU A 486 -12.98 -8.19 -6.18
C LEU A 486 -12.81 -9.70 -5.92
N ASP A 487 -11.60 -10.25 -6.11
CA ASP A 487 -11.32 -11.67 -5.82
C ASP A 487 -11.62 -12.01 -4.35
N LEU A 488 -11.25 -11.13 -3.43
CA LEU A 488 -11.58 -11.28 -2.01
C LEU A 488 -13.09 -11.29 -1.78
N ALA A 489 -13.84 -10.37 -2.42
CA ALA A 489 -15.31 -10.34 -2.33
C ALA A 489 -15.95 -11.62 -2.89
N LEU A 490 -15.46 -12.14 -4.03
CA LEU A 490 -15.91 -13.38 -4.64
C LEU A 490 -15.67 -14.58 -3.72
N ALA A 491 -14.49 -14.67 -3.12
CA ALA A 491 -14.15 -15.74 -2.18
C ALA A 491 -15.05 -15.72 -0.93
N LEU A 492 -15.37 -14.52 -0.42
CA LEU A 492 -16.23 -14.36 0.76
C LEU A 492 -17.72 -14.48 0.46
N ALA A 493 -18.16 -14.38 -0.82
CA ALA A 493 -19.57 -14.42 -1.19
C ALA A 493 -20.29 -15.69 -0.74
N GLY A 494 -19.59 -16.84 -0.77
CA GLY A 494 -20.10 -18.13 -0.33
C GLY A 494 -20.15 -18.33 1.19
N ARG A 495 -19.73 -17.35 1.99
CA ARG A 495 -19.57 -17.45 3.45
C ARG A 495 -18.78 -18.72 3.84
N PRO A 496 -17.53 -18.88 3.39
CA PRO A 496 -16.77 -20.11 3.54
C PRO A 496 -16.46 -20.41 5.01
N GLY A 497 -16.56 -21.69 5.38
CA GLY A 497 -16.17 -22.19 6.70
C GLY A 497 -14.66 -22.41 6.83
N LEU A 498 -13.99 -22.64 5.70
CA LEU A 498 -12.54 -22.77 5.59
C LEU A 498 -12.00 -21.80 4.55
N ILE A 499 -11.04 -20.97 4.94
CA ILE A 499 -10.45 -19.94 4.12
C ILE A 499 -8.95 -20.18 4.02
N LEU A 500 -8.48 -20.32 2.78
CA LEU A 500 -7.08 -20.52 2.43
C LEU A 500 -6.58 -19.24 1.78
N LEU A 501 -5.56 -18.62 2.35
CA LEU A 501 -5.00 -17.34 1.92
C LEU A 501 -3.56 -17.54 1.46
N ASP A 502 -3.29 -17.31 0.18
CA ASP A 502 -1.94 -17.36 -0.38
C ASP A 502 -1.43 -15.94 -0.62
N GLU A 503 -0.43 -15.53 0.17
CA GLU A 503 0.15 -14.19 0.16
C GLU A 503 -0.92 -13.09 0.13
N PRO A 504 -1.81 -13.03 1.12
CA PRO A 504 -3.01 -12.19 1.06
C PRO A 504 -2.72 -10.69 1.10
N THR A 505 -1.51 -10.30 1.51
CA THR A 505 -1.09 -8.89 1.65
C THR A 505 -0.62 -8.28 0.34
N ASN A 506 -0.30 -9.10 -0.68
CA ASN A 506 0.22 -8.61 -1.95
C ASN A 506 -0.79 -7.71 -2.68
N HIS A 507 -0.31 -6.57 -3.19
CA HIS A 507 -1.08 -5.59 -3.97
C HIS A 507 -2.22 -4.89 -3.21
N LEU A 508 -2.31 -5.05 -1.90
CA LEU A 508 -3.23 -4.32 -1.03
C LEU A 508 -2.52 -3.11 -0.39
N SER A 509 -3.28 -2.08 -0.07
CA SER A 509 -2.76 -0.97 0.73
C SER A 509 -2.53 -1.40 2.17
N SER A 510 -1.56 -0.78 2.86
CA SER A 510 -1.24 -1.09 4.26
C SER A 510 -2.50 -1.06 5.16
N ALA A 511 -3.38 -0.09 4.92
CA ALA A 511 -4.64 0.03 5.67
C ALA A 511 -5.57 -1.17 5.46
N LEU A 512 -5.76 -1.62 4.20
CA LEU A 512 -6.60 -2.78 3.93
C LEU A 512 -5.97 -4.07 4.45
N VAL A 513 -4.64 -4.17 4.44
CA VAL A 513 -3.92 -5.31 5.04
C VAL A 513 -4.15 -5.36 6.55
N ASP A 514 -4.19 -4.22 7.23
CA ASP A 514 -4.47 -4.15 8.66
C ASP A 514 -5.93 -4.52 8.97
N GLU A 515 -6.90 -4.03 8.17
CA GLU A 515 -8.31 -4.43 8.27
C GLU A 515 -8.47 -5.94 8.01
N LEU A 516 -7.79 -6.48 7.00
CA LEU A 516 -7.78 -7.91 6.67
C LEU A 516 -7.18 -8.73 7.83
N THR A 517 -6.07 -8.29 8.40
CA THR A 517 -5.43 -8.94 9.55
C THR A 517 -6.38 -8.98 10.75
N GLY A 518 -7.06 -7.87 11.05
CA GLY A 518 -8.09 -7.80 12.09
C GLY A 518 -9.24 -8.76 11.83
N ALA A 519 -9.76 -8.79 10.60
CA ALA A 519 -10.85 -9.68 10.20
C ALA A 519 -10.47 -11.17 10.28
N ILE A 520 -9.26 -11.54 9.84
CA ILE A 520 -8.72 -12.91 9.94
C ILE A 520 -8.62 -13.37 11.41
N ARG A 521 -8.23 -12.47 12.31
CA ARG A 521 -8.15 -12.78 13.74
C ARG A 521 -9.52 -12.95 14.42
N ALA A 522 -10.51 -12.17 13.98
CA ALA A 522 -11.83 -12.10 14.59
C ALA A 522 -12.83 -13.12 14.02
N THR A 523 -12.65 -13.62 12.79
CA THR A 523 -13.61 -14.53 12.14
C THR A 523 -13.76 -15.85 12.89
N SER A 524 -14.95 -16.45 12.85
CA SER A 524 -15.23 -17.81 13.34
C SER A 524 -14.84 -18.91 12.32
N ALA A 525 -14.50 -18.54 11.07
CA ALA A 525 -14.02 -19.49 10.07
C ALA A 525 -12.69 -20.11 10.44
N THR A 526 -12.41 -21.32 9.95
CA THR A 526 -11.06 -21.90 9.94
C THR A 526 -10.20 -21.17 8.91
N VAL A 527 -8.98 -20.75 9.30
CA VAL A 527 -8.13 -19.94 8.43
C VAL A 527 -6.73 -20.53 8.32
N VAL A 528 -6.28 -20.72 7.09
CA VAL A 528 -4.91 -21.09 6.74
C VAL A 528 -4.27 -19.94 5.96
N VAL A 529 -3.13 -19.44 6.40
CA VAL A 529 -2.41 -18.34 5.75
C VAL A 529 -1.03 -18.81 5.34
N ALA A 530 -0.73 -18.78 4.05
CA ALA A 530 0.63 -18.90 3.55
C ALA A 530 1.18 -17.52 3.29
N THR A 531 2.27 -17.16 3.95
CA THR A 531 2.87 -15.82 3.78
C THR A 531 4.34 -15.79 4.16
N HIS A 532 5.04 -14.81 3.58
CA HIS A 532 6.37 -14.37 3.98
C HIS A 532 6.38 -12.92 4.52
N ASP A 533 5.22 -12.27 4.60
CA ASP A 533 5.07 -10.92 5.17
C ASP A 533 5.48 -10.93 6.65
N ARG A 534 6.59 -10.24 6.95
CA ARG A 534 7.19 -10.20 8.29
C ARG A 534 6.24 -9.64 9.35
N GLN A 535 5.44 -8.64 8.99
CA GLN A 535 4.50 -8.01 9.92
C GLN A 535 3.29 -8.91 10.16
N LEU A 536 2.75 -9.54 9.12
CA LEU A 536 1.64 -10.50 9.27
C LEU A 536 2.07 -11.69 10.15
N LEU A 537 3.31 -12.19 9.99
CA LEU A 537 3.87 -13.23 10.85
C LEU A 537 4.03 -12.78 12.32
N ARG A 538 4.36 -11.50 12.57
CA ARG A 538 4.38 -10.90 13.92
C ARG A 538 2.96 -10.77 14.49
N ASP A 539 2.02 -10.28 13.69
CA ASP A 539 0.63 -10.06 14.10
C ASP A 539 -0.10 -11.37 14.43
N LEU A 540 0.33 -12.49 13.81
CA LEU A 540 -0.22 -13.84 13.99
C LEU A 540 0.71 -14.77 14.78
N THR A 541 1.59 -14.23 15.63
CA THR A 541 2.64 -15.00 16.36
C THR A 541 2.08 -16.18 17.17
N GLY A 542 0.85 -16.12 17.68
CA GLY A 542 0.23 -17.20 18.47
C GLY A 542 -0.33 -18.36 17.64
N TRP A 543 -0.26 -18.32 16.31
CA TRP A 543 -0.83 -19.35 15.45
C TRP A 543 0.13 -20.54 15.29
N PRO A 544 -0.38 -21.81 15.27
CA PRO A 544 0.39 -22.97 14.86
C PRO A 544 1.05 -22.77 13.50
N ARG A 545 2.27 -23.32 13.32
CA ARG A 545 3.03 -23.17 12.09
C ARG A 545 3.32 -24.52 11.45
N LEU A 546 3.16 -24.57 10.12
CA LEU A 546 3.59 -25.66 9.26
C LEU A 546 4.71 -25.15 8.35
N ASP A 547 5.93 -25.61 8.60
CA ASP A 547 7.10 -25.21 7.81
C ASP A 547 7.31 -26.15 6.62
N ILE A 548 7.16 -25.61 5.41
CA ILE A 548 7.37 -26.33 4.15
C ILE A 548 8.83 -26.12 3.71
N ARG A 549 9.55 -27.23 3.48
CA ARG A 549 10.94 -27.20 2.99
C ARG A 549 10.98 -27.18 1.47
N ARG A 550 12.08 -26.73 0.88
CA ARG A 550 12.29 -26.86 -0.56
C ARG A 550 12.45 -28.34 -0.93
N PRO A 551 11.88 -28.79 -2.08
CA PRO A 551 12.27 -30.03 -2.69
C PRO A 551 13.80 -30.03 -2.89
N GLN A 552 14.46 -31.09 -2.46
CA GLN A 552 15.86 -31.31 -2.83
C GLN A 552 15.83 -31.75 -4.29
N GLY A 553 16.36 -30.92 -5.21
CA GLY A 553 16.48 -31.22 -6.62
C GLY A 553 17.44 -32.35 -6.89
#